data_c6122d918ee17d2e15da5fae797a55c6
#
_entry.id   c6122d918ee17d2e15da5fae797a55c6
#
_cell.length_a   1.000
_cell.length_b   1.000
_cell.length_c   1.000
_cell.angle_alpha   90.00
_cell.angle_beta   90.00
_cell.angle_gamma   90.00
#
_symmetry.space_group_name_H-M   'P 1'
#
loop_
_entity.id
_entity.type
_entity.pdbx_description
1 polymer ?
#
loop_
_entity_poly.entity_id
_entity_poly.type
_entity_poly.pdbx_seq_one_letter_code
_entity_poly.pdbx_strand_id
1 'polypeptide(L)'
;MHRYIVLLLITGAVRAQTDFDKLVPVIDYENLSIKGKAFHDAKKESRKWILYPPAAFSIFVSSLVVAGDEAWEFPAGLGTSAASLTIPYLLLNALTSKKTENFNSKDRQLYEKVYFEEYKKRKYKNIMISTGATALIAGAVIFSFFSNFGFGSDYDIYVGP
;
A
#
# COMPACT_ATOMS: atom_id res chain seq x y z
N MET A 1 2.06 24.37 -0.14
CA MET A 1 3.05 23.43 -0.69
C MET A 1 2.75 21.95 -0.40
N HIS A 2 2.22 21.56 0.75
CA HIS A 2 2.03 20.16 1.17
C HIS A 2 1.06 19.34 0.30
N ARG A 3 0.05 19.98 -0.31
CA ARG A 3 -0.93 19.30 -1.19
C ARG A 3 -0.30 18.68 -2.45
N TYR A 4 0.78 19.25 -2.95
CA TYR A 4 1.48 18.77 -4.15
C TYR A 4 2.38 17.56 -3.88
N ILE A 5 2.90 17.41 -2.67
CA ILE A 5 3.76 16.28 -2.29
C ILE A 5 2.95 14.98 -2.28
N VAL A 6 1.72 15.01 -1.75
CA VAL A 6 0.82 13.84 -1.73
C VAL A 6 0.44 13.41 -3.15
N LEU A 7 0.12 14.38 -4.02
CA LEU A 7 -0.18 14.13 -5.44
C LEU A 7 1.04 13.54 -6.17
N LEU A 8 2.25 14.03 -5.91
CA LEU A 8 3.50 13.53 -6.50
C LEU A 8 3.80 12.09 -6.03
N LEU A 9 3.57 11.77 -4.78
CA LEU A 9 3.76 10.41 -4.26
C LEU A 9 2.75 9.43 -4.89
N ILE A 10 1.48 9.82 -5.03
CA ILE A 10 0.46 8.98 -5.66
C ILE A 10 0.76 8.80 -7.16
N THR A 11 1.10 9.87 -7.87
CA THR A 11 1.42 9.78 -9.30
C THR A 11 2.73 9.04 -9.56
N GLY A 12 3.72 9.16 -8.68
CA GLY A 12 4.97 8.40 -8.74
C GLY A 12 4.75 6.90 -8.54
N ALA A 13 3.93 6.52 -7.56
CA ALA A 13 3.59 5.12 -7.31
C ALA A 13 2.81 4.49 -8.48
N VAL A 14 1.84 5.23 -9.06
CA VAL A 14 1.06 4.76 -10.21
C VAL A 14 1.95 4.62 -11.46
N ARG A 15 2.87 5.56 -11.69
CA ARG A 15 3.80 5.49 -12.84
C ARG A 15 4.79 4.34 -12.72
N ALA A 16 5.35 4.11 -11.54
CA ALA A 16 6.23 2.98 -11.29
C ALA A 16 5.53 1.64 -11.58
N GLN A 17 4.24 1.53 -11.29
CA GLN A 17 3.46 0.33 -11.54
C GLN A 17 3.24 0.08 -13.04
N THR A 18 2.97 1.13 -13.84
CA THR A 18 2.76 0.99 -15.29
C THR A 18 4.03 0.61 -16.04
N ASP A 19 5.20 1.05 -15.60
CA ASP A 19 6.47 0.68 -16.22
C ASP A 19 6.93 -0.73 -15.85
N PHE A 20 6.57 -1.20 -14.65
CA PHE A 20 6.82 -2.61 -14.26
C PHE A 20 6.01 -3.61 -15.10
N ASP A 21 4.80 -3.25 -15.53
CA ASP A 21 3.97 -4.14 -16.35
C ASP A 21 4.54 -4.31 -17.78
N LYS A 22 5.30 -3.35 -18.29
CA LYS A 22 5.99 -3.43 -19.59
C LYS A 22 7.20 -4.36 -19.59
N LEU A 23 7.81 -4.61 -18.42
CA LEU A 23 9.00 -5.47 -18.27
C LEU A 23 8.66 -6.94 -18.08
N VAL A 24 7.38 -7.31 -18.01
CA VAL A 24 6.98 -8.71 -17.89
C VAL A 24 7.00 -9.34 -19.27
N PRO A 25 7.77 -10.43 -19.49
CA PRO A 25 7.73 -11.14 -20.75
C PRO A 25 6.28 -11.54 -21.07
N VAL A 26 5.89 -11.37 -22.32
CA VAL A 26 4.59 -11.81 -22.82
C VAL A 26 4.54 -13.34 -22.66
N ILE A 27 3.93 -13.80 -21.59
CA ILE A 27 3.71 -15.23 -21.36
C ILE A 27 2.48 -15.60 -22.15
N ASP A 28 2.59 -16.55 -23.03
CA ASP A 28 1.46 -17.14 -23.73
C ASP A 28 0.58 -17.88 -22.71
N TYR A 29 -0.43 -17.17 -22.24
CA TYR A 29 -1.33 -17.62 -21.16
C TYR A 29 -2.08 -18.90 -21.56
N GLU A 30 -2.42 -19.04 -22.86
CA GLU A 30 -3.23 -20.16 -23.34
C GLU A 30 -2.48 -21.49 -23.26
N ASN A 31 -1.17 -21.45 -23.49
CA ASN A 31 -0.29 -22.61 -23.43
C ASN A 31 0.16 -22.98 -22.01
N LEU A 32 -0.22 -22.21 -20.99
CA LEU A 32 0.10 -22.54 -19.61
C LEU A 32 -0.73 -23.73 -19.11
N SER A 33 -0.08 -24.59 -18.32
CA SER A 33 -0.79 -25.59 -17.52
C SER A 33 -1.74 -24.91 -16.54
N ILE A 34 -2.76 -25.64 -16.06
CA ILE A 34 -3.74 -25.11 -15.08
C ILE A 34 -3.08 -24.50 -13.85
N LYS A 35 -2.02 -25.15 -13.35
CA LYS A 35 -1.19 -24.59 -12.26
C LYS A 35 -0.47 -23.31 -12.69
N GLY A 36 0.04 -23.26 -13.92
CA GLY A 36 0.70 -22.09 -14.48
C GLY A 36 -0.25 -20.90 -14.61
N LYS A 37 -1.48 -21.13 -15.07
CA LYS A 37 -2.55 -20.12 -15.15
C LYS A 37 -2.89 -19.59 -13.76
N ALA A 38 -3.12 -20.47 -12.79
CA ALA A 38 -3.39 -20.10 -11.40
C ALA A 38 -2.27 -19.25 -10.77
N PHE A 39 -1.01 -19.64 -11.03
CA PHE A 39 0.17 -18.90 -10.57
C PHE A 39 0.28 -17.51 -11.20
N HIS A 40 0.05 -17.42 -12.51
CA HIS A 40 0.07 -16.17 -13.25
C HIS A 40 -1.00 -15.20 -12.74
N ASP A 41 -2.23 -15.69 -12.58
CA ASP A 41 -3.35 -14.88 -12.13
C ASP A 41 -3.18 -14.43 -10.67
N ALA A 42 -2.74 -15.33 -9.79
CA ALA A 42 -2.41 -15.00 -8.41
C ALA A 42 -1.31 -13.92 -8.32
N LYS A 43 -0.29 -13.99 -9.19
CA LYS A 43 0.78 -12.99 -9.28
C LYS A 43 0.23 -11.64 -9.73
N LYS A 44 -0.59 -11.63 -10.78
CA LYS A 44 -1.20 -10.41 -11.34
C LYS A 44 -2.11 -9.75 -10.31
N GLU A 45 -3.04 -10.50 -9.75
CA GLU A 45 -4.03 -10.01 -8.79
C GLU A 45 -3.41 -9.54 -7.45
N SER A 46 -2.34 -10.19 -7.00
CA SER A 46 -1.68 -9.81 -5.74
C SER A 46 -0.87 -8.51 -5.82
N ARG A 47 -0.52 -8.04 -7.02
CA ARG A 47 0.28 -6.80 -7.20
C ARG A 47 -0.39 -5.57 -6.64
N LYS A 48 -1.71 -5.46 -6.73
CA LYS A 48 -2.47 -4.32 -6.20
C LYS A 48 -2.24 -4.08 -4.70
N TRP A 49 -1.87 -5.13 -3.95
CA TRP A 49 -1.60 -5.01 -2.52
C TRP A 49 -0.32 -4.25 -2.19
N ILE A 50 0.51 -3.94 -3.18
CA ILE A 50 1.64 -3.01 -3.04
C ILE A 50 1.13 -1.59 -2.73
N LEU A 51 -0.07 -1.24 -3.21
CA LEU A 51 -0.67 0.08 -2.97
C LEU A 51 -1.33 0.22 -1.61
N TYR A 52 -1.55 -0.89 -0.89
CA TYR A 52 -2.26 -0.86 0.38
C TYR A 52 -1.55 -0.01 1.46
N PRO A 53 -0.25 -0.22 1.79
CA PRO A 53 0.41 0.56 2.82
C PRO A 53 0.52 2.06 2.50
N PRO A 54 0.93 2.50 1.30
CA PRO A 54 0.97 3.92 0.99
C PRO A 54 -0.40 4.57 0.98
N ALA A 55 -1.47 3.86 0.54
CA ALA A 55 -2.83 4.37 0.61
C ALA A 55 -3.31 4.53 2.06
N ALA A 56 -3.06 3.53 2.90
CA ALA A 56 -3.38 3.59 4.33
C ALA A 56 -2.65 4.75 5.02
N PHE A 57 -1.37 4.91 4.75
CA PHE A 57 -0.56 6.00 5.29
C PHE A 57 -1.07 7.37 4.81
N SER A 58 -1.40 7.51 3.53
CA SER A 58 -1.92 8.77 2.98
C SER A 58 -3.25 9.17 3.61
N ILE A 59 -4.17 8.23 3.82
CA ILE A 59 -5.44 8.49 4.49
C ILE A 59 -5.21 8.87 5.95
N PHE A 60 -4.31 8.18 6.64
CA PHE A 60 -3.95 8.48 8.02
C PHE A 60 -3.43 9.91 8.16
N VAL A 61 -2.42 10.29 7.38
CA VAL A 61 -1.85 11.64 7.41
C VAL A 61 -2.90 12.71 7.04
N SER A 62 -3.72 12.44 6.01
CA SER A 62 -4.76 13.38 5.62
C SER A 62 -5.80 13.59 6.72
N SER A 63 -6.17 12.53 7.44
CA SER A 63 -7.12 12.64 8.54
C SER A 63 -6.55 13.40 9.74
N LEU A 64 -5.26 13.24 10.03
CA LEU A 64 -4.61 14.05 11.08
C LEU A 64 -4.61 15.55 10.72
N VAL A 65 -4.34 15.87 9.45
CA VAL A 65 -4.35 17.27 8.99
C VAL A 65 -5.75 17.89 9.07
N VAL A 66 -6.79 17.12 8.76
CA VAL A 66 -8.19 17.60 8.79
C VAL A 66 -8.69 17.75 10.23
N ALA A 67 -8.35 16.80 11.10
CA ALA A 67 -8.79 16.83 12.49
C ALA A 67 -8.06 17.90 13.35
N GLY A 68 -6.92 18.40 12.89
CA GLY A 68 -6.14 19.42 13.62
C GLY A 68 -5.79 18.96 15.04
N ASP A 69 -5.98 19.85 16.02
CA ASP A 69 -5.66 19.57 17.42
C ASP A 69 -6.54 18.47 18.04
N GLU A 70 -7.77 18.30 17.55
CA GLU A 70 -8.70 17.25 17.99
C GLU A 70 -8.22 15.83 17.61
N ALA A 71 -7.33 15.72 16.62
CA ALA A 71 -6.76 14.42 16.21
C ALA A 71 -6.05 13.68 17.34
N TRP A 72 -5.57 14.39 18.33
CA TRP A 72 -4.88 13.83 19.49
C TRP A 72 -5.80 13.40 20.60
N GLU A 73 -7.08 13.70 20.53
CA GLU A 73 -8.07 13.17 21.45
C GLU A 73 -8.29 11.67 21.18
N PHE A 74 -8.28 10.89 22.25
CA PHE A 74 -8.26 9.41 22.18
C PHE A 74 -9.34 8.79 21.25
N PRO A 75 -10.62 9.20 21.27
CA PRO A 75 -11.62 8.61 20.39
C PRO A 75 -11.41 8.94 18.90
N ALA A 76 -11.01 10.17 18.60
CA ALA A 76 -10.76 10.60 17.22
C ALA A 76 -9.54 9.91 16.62
N GLY A 77 -8.45 9.79 17.37
CA GLY A 77 -7.24 9.10 16.95
C GLY A 77 -7.45 7.62 16.65
N LEU A 78 -8.27 6.92 17.43
CA LEU A 78 -8.63 5.53 17.15
C LEU A 78 -9.50 5.40 15.90
N GLY A 79 -10.48 6.28 15.73
CA GLY A 79 -11.35 6.28 14.55
C GLY A 79 -10.58 6.51 13.25
N THR A 80 -9.68 7.47 13.23
CA THR A 80 -8.82 7.78 12.06
C THR A 80 -7.87 6.64 11.73
N SER A 81 -7.27 6.02 12.75
CA SER A 81 -6.38 4.87 12.57
C SER A 81 -7.13 3.65 12.01
N ALA A 82 -8.32 3.35 12.54
CA ALA A 82 -9.15 2.26 12.04
C ALA A 82 -9.61 2.51 10.60
N ALA A 83 -10.07 3.71 10.27
CA ALA A 83 -10.51 4.07 8.93
C ALA A 83 -9.37 4.00 7.91
N SER A 84 -8.18 4.48 8.26
CA SER A 84 -7.02 4.47 7.38
C SER A 84 -6.59 3.05 6.97
N LEU A 85 -6.76 2.07 7.83
CA LEU A 85 -6.47 0.67 7.53
C LEU A 85 -7.63 -0.02 6.80
N THR A 86 -8.87 0.26 7.20
CA THR A 86 -10.05 -0.47 6.72
C THR A 86 -10.47 -0.06 5.31
N ILE A 87 -10.50 1.24 5.02
CA ILE A 87 -10.99 1.76 3.74
C ILE A 87 -10.16 1.24 2.55
N PRO A 88 -8.81 1.38 2.54
CA PRO A 88 -8.01 0.86 1.43
C PRO A 88 -8.10 -0.67 1.30
N TYR A 89 -8.21 -1.37 2.44
CA TYR A 89 -8.38 -2.82 2.43
C TYR A 89 -9.68 -3.25 1.73
N LEU A 90 -10.80 -2.63 2.10
CA LEU A 90 -12.10 -2.93 1.49
C LEU A 90 -12.14 -2.59 0.00
N LEU A 91 -11.59 -1.44 -0.39
CA LEU A 91 -11.52 -1.03 -1.80
C LEU A 91 -10.68 -2.01 -2.61
N LEU A 92 -9.49 -2.37 -2.16
CA LEU A 92 -8.62 -3.31 -2.87
C LEU A 92 -9.22 -4.73 -2.91
N ASN A 93 -9.95 -5.12 -1.88
CA ASN A 93 -10.62 -6.41 -1.84
C ASN A 93 -11.83 -6.46 -2.79
N ALA A 94 -12.60 -5.38 -2.89
CA ALA A 94 -13.72 -5.26 -3.82
C ALA A 94 -13.25 -5.29 -5.29
N LEU A 95 -12.06 -4.78 -5.57
CA LEU A 95 -11.45 -4.83 -6.91
C LEU A 95 -10.90 -6.22 -7.29
N THR A 96 -11.00 -7.22 -6.40
CA THR A 96 -10.56 -8.59 -6.69
C THR A 96 -11.61 -9.27 -7.55
N SER A 97 -11.40 -9.27 -8.86
CA SER A 97 -12.23 -10.00 -9.81
C SER A 97 -11.86 -11.48 -9.79
N LYS A 98 -12.81 -12.34 -9.44
CA LYS A 98 -12.66 -13.78 -9.65
C LYS A 98 -12.91 -14.07 -11.14
N LYS A 99 -11.85 -14.26 -11.91
CA LYS A 99 -11.97 -14.88 -13.24
C LYS A 99 -12.27 -16.36 -13.05
N THR A 100 -13.54 -16.72 -13.12
CA THR A 100 -13.95 -18.11 -13.31
C THR A 100 -13.90 -18.40 -14.81
N GLU A 101 -12.78 -18.94 -15.29
CA GLU A 101 -12.73 -19.54 -16.61
C GLU A 101 -13.58 -20.82 -16.64
N ASN A 102 -14.06 -21.21 -17.83
CA ASN A 102 -14.85 -22.43 -18.03
C ASN A 102 -13.97 -23.68 -17.91
N PHE A 103 -13.45 -23.93 -16.73
CA PHE A 103 -12.72 -25.16 -16.42
C PHE A 103 -13.70 -26.29 -16.11
N ASN A 104 -13.30 -27.53 -16.44
CA ASN A 104 -14.02 -28.68 -15.93
C ASN A 104 -13.88 -28.77 -14.38
N SER A 105 -14.71 -29.56 -13.72
CA SER A 105 -14.82 -29.57 -12.26
C SER A 105 -13.51 -29.91 -11.52
N LYS A 106 -12.70 -30.83 -12.06
CA LYS A 106 -11.40 -31.23 -11.46
C LYS A 106 -10.35 -30.14 -11.64
N ASP A 107 -10.28 -29.57 -12.82
CA ASP A 107 -9.33 -28.53 -13.16
C ASP A 107 -9.62 -27.24 -12.40
N ARG A 108 -10.90 -26.94 -12.19
CA ARG A 108 -11.36 -25.82 -11.38
C ARG A 108 -10.91 -25.94 -9.92
N GLN A 109 -11.07 -27.13 -9.32
CA GLN A 109 -10.62 -27.36 -7.93
C GLN A 109 -9.11 -27.21 -7.80
N LEU A 110 -8.33 -27.75 -8.76
CA LEU A 110 -6.89 -27.61 -8.78
C LEU A 110 -6.47 -26.14 -8.94
N TYR A 111 -7.11 -25.43 -9.88
CA TYR A 111 -6.86 -24.02 -10.12
C TYR A 111 -7.14 -23.20 -8.87
N GLU A 112 -8.32 -23.32 -8.26
CA GLU A 112 -8.72 -22.56 -7.09
C GLU A 112 -7.75 -22.80 -5.92
N LYS A 113 -7.39 -24.06 -5.65
CA LYS A 113 -6.44 -24.39 -4.57
C LYS A 113 -5.10 -23.69 -4.77
N VAL A 114 -4.48 -23.85 -5.94
CA VAL A 114 -3.16 -23.24 -6.23
C VAL A 114 -3.25 -21.73 -6.27
N TYR A 115 -4.32 -21.17 -6.85
CA TYR A 115 -4.54 -19.73 -6.89
C TYR A 115 -4.62 -19.13 -5.49
N PHE A 116 -5.44 -19.69 -4.60
CA PHE A 116 -5.61 -19.13 -3.24
C PHE A 116 -4.34 -19.23 -2.40
N GLU A 117 -3.62 -20.34 -2.48
CA GLU A 117 -2.35 -20.51 -1.78
C GLU A 117 -1.31 -19.47 -2.23
N GLU A 118 -1.10 -19.34 -3.53
CA GLU A 118 -0.15 -18.39 -4.10
C GLU A 118 -0.59 -16.93 -3.92
N TYR A 119 -1.87 -16.65 -4.11
CA TYR A 119 -2.41 -15.31 -3.91
C TYR A 119 -2.20 -14.84 -2.47
N LYS A 120 -2.53 -15.66 -1.48
CA LYS A 120 -2.33 -15.36 -0.06
C LYS A 120 -0.86 -15.07 0.25
N LYS A 121 0.05 -15.96 -0.19
CA LYS A 121 1.48 -15.82 0.01
C LYS A 121 2.02 -14.53 -0.59
N ARG A 122 1.65 -14.23 -1.83
CA ARG A 122 2.10 -13.03 -2.56
C ARG A 122 1.47 -11.75 -2.02
N LYS A 123 0.19 -11.79 -1.65
CA LYS A 123 -0.49 -10.68 -0.97
C LYS A 123 0.30 -10.22 0.24
N TYR A 124 0.62 -11.14 1.16
CA TYR A 124 1.38 -10.81 2.36
C TYR A 124 2.79 -10.30 2.04
N LYS A 125 3.49 -10.96 1.11
CA LYS A 125 4.81 -10.50 0.67
C LYS A 125 4.77 -9.08 0.12
N ASN A 126 3.82 -8.76 -0.74
CA ASN A 126 3.68 -7.44 -1.34
C ASN A 126 3.34 -6.37 -0.30
N ILE A 127 2.45 -6.68 0.65
CA ILE A 127 2.15 -5.78 1.76
C ILE A 127 3.40 -5.53 2.61
N MET A 128 4.15 -6.57 2.99
CA MET A 128 5.36 -6.41 3.81
C MET A 128 6.43 -5.57 3.12
N ILE A 129 6.72 -5.85 1.85
CA ILE A 129 7.72 -5.07 1.08
C ILE A 129 7.29 -3.61 0.98
N SER A 130 6.02 -3.38 0.64
CA SER A 130 5.50 -2.03 0.50
C SER A 130 5.41 -1.29 1.84
N THR A 131 5.09 -1.98 2.93
CA THR A 131 5.13 -1.37 4.29
C THR A 131 6.54 -0.91 4.63
N GLY A 132 7.55 -1.72 4.38
CA GLY A 132 8.95 -1.33 4.60
C GLY A 132 9.34 -0.11 3.76
N ALA A 133 8.99 -0.10 2.48
CA ALA A 133 9.26 1.05 1.61
C ALA A 133 8.51 2.32 2.06
N THR A 134 7.23 2.19 2.44
CA THR A 134 6.42 3.31 2.93
C THR A 134 7.00 3.86 4.24
N ALA A 135 7.42 3.00 5.17
CA ALA A 135 8.02 3.40 6.43
C ALA A 135 9.34 4.16 6.23
N LEU A 136 10.18 3.71 5.29
CA LEU A 136 11.43 4.42 4.96
C LEU A 136 11.16 5.81 4.39
N ILE A 137 10.21 5.93 3.47
CA ILE A 137 9.84 7.22 2.86
C ILE A 137 9.25 8.14 3.94
N ALA A 138 8.31 7.63 4.75
CA ALA A 138 7.71 8.40 5.83
C ALA A 138 8.75 8.87 6.85
N GLY A 139 9.68 8.00 7.24
CA GLY A 139 10.78 8.34 8.13
C GLY A 139 11.69 9.42 7.55
N ALA A 140 12.05 9.33 6.28
CA ALA A 140 12.86 10.34 5.60
C ALA A 140 12.15 11.71 5.54
N VAL A 141 10.84 11.73 5.24
CA VAL A 141 10.04 12.96 5.23
C VAL A 141 9.96 13.58 6.61
N ILE A 142 9.67 12.78 7.64
CA ILE A 142 9.61 13.23 9.04
C ILE A 142 10.97 13.77 9.48
N PHE A 143 12.07 13.05 9.22
CA PHE A 143 13.42 13.48 9.55
C PHE A 143 13.78 14.80 8.86
N SER A 144 13.47 14.93 7.55
CA SER A 144 13.72 16.17 6.81
C SER A 144 12.90 17.34 7.37
N PHE A 145 11.69 17.08 7.82
CA PHE A 145 10.85 18.09 8.46
C PHE A 145 11.49 18.58 9.75
N PHE A 146 11.85 17.67 10.65
CA PHE A 146 12.45 18.04 11.93
C PHE A 146 13.85 18.68 11.79
N SER A 147 14.66 18.27 10.82
CA SER A 147 15.97 18.87 10.58
C SER A 147 15.90 20.28 10.00
N ASN A 148 14.86 20.59 9.21
CA ASN A 148 14.68 21.93 8.64
C ASN A 148 13.95 22.92 9.56
N PHE A 149 13.09 22.42 10.43
CA PHE A 149 12.41 23.23 11.44
C PHE A 149 13.16 23.27 12.75
N GLY A 150 14.47 23.22 12.74
CA GLY A 150 15.35 23.20 13.89
C GLY A 150 14.57 23.38 15.18
N PHE A 151 14.58 22.39 16.07
CA PHE A 151 14.26 22.68 17.45
C PHE A 151 15.31 23.71 17.88
N GLY A 152 14.97 24.99 17.71
CA GLY A 152 15.78 26.08 18.22
C GLY A 152 15.99 25.79 19.68
N SER A 153 17.17 25.41 20.02
CA SER A 153 17.69 25.41 21.39
C SER A 153 17.86 26.86 21.83
N ASP A 154 16.80 27.65 21.79
CA ASP A 154 16.67 28.87 22.52
C ASP A 154 16.41 28.54 23.99
N TYR A 155 17.27 27.71 24.57
CA TYR A 155 17.53 27.79 25.97
C TYR A 155 18.51 28.95 26.16
N ASP A 156 18.03 30.18 26.09
CA ASP A 156 18.69 31.29 26.71
C ASP A 156 18.85 30.96 28.21
N ILE A 157 20.01 30.41 28.54
CA ILE A 157 20.43 30.30 29.93
C ILE A 157 20.60 31.73 30.38
N TYR A 158 19.55 32.27 30.99
CA TYR A 158 19.62 33.51 31.75
C TYR A 158 20.61 33.26 32.90
N VAL A 159 21.88 33.57 32.69
CA VAL A 159 22.86 33.75 33.76
C VAL A 159 22.57 35.14 34.29
N GLY A 160 21.74 35.21 35.31
CA GLY A 160 21.51 36.44 36.07
C GLY A 160 22.78 36.93 36.77
N PRO A 161 22.87 38.24 37.02
CA PRO A 161 24.04 38.86 37.63
C PRO A 161 24.29 38.41 39.05
#